data_5cb03a95f75bbddcf9caadad493bfa55
#
_entry.id   5cb03a95f75bbddcf9caadad493bfa55
#
_cell.length_a   1.000
_cell.length_b   1.000
_cell.length_c   1.000
_cell.angle_alpha   90.00
_cell.angle_beta   90.00
_cell.angle_gamma   90.00
#
_symmetry.space_group_name_H-M   'P 1'
#
loop_
_entity.id
_entity.type
_entity.pdbx_description
1 polymer ?
#
loop_
_entity_poly.entity_id
_entity_poly.type
_entity_poly.pdbx_seq_one_letter_code
_entity_poly.pdbx_strand_id
1 'polypeptide(L)'
;QRGLEQAGIEILPFDEKNLQGDMEIIAGNAFRPDNNVEIAYADKNGLSYKRYHEFLGSFMRDFISMGVAGAHGKTSTTGMLSHVLSHITDTSYLIGDGTGRGSENAKYFVFESDEYERHFMPYHPEYSIITNIDFDHPDYFTSLEDVFNAFNDYAKQITKGLFVYGEDAELRKITANAPIYYY
;
A
#
# COMPACT_ATOMS: atom_id res chain seq x y z
N GLN A 1 -8.34 0.90 -17.09
CA GLN A 1 -8.68 2.16 -17.78
C GLN A 1 -10.19 2.24 -18.06
N ARG A 2 -10.80 1.32 -18.84
CA ARG A 2 -12.25 1.34 -19.19
C ARG A 2 -13.21 1.46 -17.99
N GLY A 3 -12.87 0.84 -16.84
CA GLY A 3 -13.70 0.91 -15.63
C GLY A 3 -13.73 2.30 -15.01
N LEU A 4 -12.61 3.02 -15.03
CA LEU A 4 -12.50 4.39 -14.53
C LEU A 4 -13.26 5.38 -15.43
N GLU A 5 -13.14 5.22 -16.75
CA GLU A 5 -13.89 6.03 -17.73
C GLU A 5 -15.41 5.83 -17.57
N GLN A 6 -15.85 4.58 -17.34
CA GLN A 6 -17.26 4.28 -17.06
C GLN A 6 -17.76 4.88 -15.74
N ALA A 7 -16.87 5.08 -14.78
CA ALA A 7 -17.16 5.78 -13.53
C ALA A 7 -17.12 7.31 -13.66
N GLY A 8 -16.92 7.84 -14.89
CA GLY A 8 -16.86 9.27 -15.15
C GLY A 8 -15.54 9.94 -14.81
N ILE A 9 -14.48 9.14 -14.59
CA ILE A 9 -13.14 9.67 -14.33
C ILE A 9 -12.46 9.94 -15.67
N GLU A 10 -12.04 11.16 -15.88
CA GLU A 10 -11.32 11.58 -17.07
C GLU A 10 -9.89 11.05 -17.04
N ILE A 11 -9.47 10.40 -18.12
CA ILE A 11 -8.10 9.87 -18.27
C ILE A 11 -7.44 10.62 -19.41
N LEU A 12 -6.43 11.40 -19.04
CA LEU A 12 -5.70 12.25 -19.96
C LEU A 12 -4.27 11.73 -20.18
N PRO A 13 -3.68 11.97 -21.34
CA PRO A 13 -2.22 11.86 -21.51
C PRO A 13 -1.51 12.80 -20.54
N PHE A 14 -0.31 12.46 -20.09
CA PHE A 14 0.50 13.36 -19.28
C PHE A 14 0.81 14.66 -20.04
N ASP A 15 0.35 15.78 -19.51
CA ASP A 15 0.60 17.13 -20.03
C ASP A 15 0.62 18.11 -18.84
N GLU A 16 1.57 19.04 -18.82
CA GLU A 16 1.67 20.07 -17.79
C GLU A 16 0.39 20.89 -17.59
N LYS A 17 -0.43 21.01 -18.66
CA LYS A 17 -1.72 21.72 -18.63
C LYS A 17 -2.79 21.01 -17.81
N ASN A 18 -2.61 19.74 -17.50
CA ASN A 18 -3.54 19.00 -16.65
C ASN A 18 -3.47 19.49 -15.20
N LEU A 19 -2.33 20.05 -14.78
CA LEU A 19 -2.13 20.53 -13.41
C LEU A 19 -2.70 21.93 -13.23
N GLN A 20 -3.79 22.03 -12.48
CA GLN A 20 -4.44 23.29 -12.13
C GLN A 20 -4.26 23.58 -10.63
N GLY A 21 -4.25 24.88 -10.27
CA GLY A 21 -3.74 25.36 -9.00
C GLY A 21 -4.51 24.96 -7.72
N ASP A 22 -5.68 24.34 -7.84
CA ASP A 22 -6.53 23.90 -6.71
C ASP A 22 -6.63 22.37 -6.59
N MET A 23 -5.87 21.62 -7.39
CA MET A 23 -5.86 20.16 -7.37
C MET A 23 -5.01 19.62 -6.23
N GLU A 24 -5.48 18.54 -5.58
CA GLU A 24 -4.61 17.64 -4.82
C GLU A 24 -3.93 16.69 -5.79
N ILE A 25 -2.61 16.81 -5.91
CA ILE A 25 -1.81 16.01 -6.82
C ILE A 25 -1.28 14.77 -6.09
N ILE A 26 -1.56 13.60 -6.64
CA ILE A 26 -1.06 12.31 -6.14
C ILE A 26 -0.21 11.66 -7.22
N ALA A 27 1.09 11.57 -6.97
CA ALA A 27 2.06 11.00 -7.89
C ALA A 27 2.24 9.50 -7.65
N GLY A 28 2.06 8.67 -8.68
CA GLY A 28 2.43 7.26 -8.61
C GLY A 28 3.92 7.08 -8.24
N ASN A 29 4.23 6.02 -7.48
CA ASN A 29 5.57 5.83 -6.92
C ASN A 29 6.68 5.73 -7.97
N ALA A 30 6.37 5.26 -9.18
CA ALA A 30 7.33 5.13 -10.27
C ALA A 30 7.65 6.44 -11.00
N PHE A 31 6.85 7.50 -10.81
CA PHE A 31 7.04 8.75 -11.54
C PHE A 31 8.01 9.69 -10.81
N ARG A 32 8.92 10.27 -11.56
CA ARG A 32 9.96 11.21 -11.12
C ARG A 32 9.99 12.40 -12.09
N PRO A 33 10.62 13.54 -11.73
CA PRO A 33 10.74 14.70 -12.63
C PRO A 33 11.47 14.41 -13.95
N ASP A 34 12.33 13.42 -13.98
CA ASP A 34 13.10 13.01 -15.17
C ASP A 34 12.33 12.10 -16.12
N ASN A 35 11.23 11.50 -15.67
CA ASN A 35 10.44 10.57 -16.46
C ASN A 35 8.95 10.94 -16.60
N ASN A 36 8.51 12.04 -16.01
CA ASN A 36 7.12 12.48 -16.07
C ASN A 36 7.01 14.00 -16.14
N VAL A 37 6.36 14.51 -17.19
CA VAL A 37 6.26 15.96 -17.47
C VAL A 37 5.43 16.71 -16.42
N GLU A 38 4.42 16.09 -15.85
CA GLU A 38 3.57 16.69 -14.81
C GLU A 38 4.35 16.84 -13.50
N ILE A 39 5.12 15.82 -13.11
CA ILE A 39 5.96 15.89 -11.90
C ILE A 39 7.08 16.91 -12.08
N ALA A 40 7.70 16.97 -13.28
CA ALA A 40 8.69 17.99 -13.61
C ALA A 40 8.09 19.41 -13.53
N TYR A 41 6.87 19.60 -14.04
CA TYR A 41 6.18 20.87 -13.99
C TYR A 41 5.80 21.25 -12.55
N ALA A 42 5.31 20.31 -11.75
CA ALA A 42 4.99 20.54 -10.35
C ALA A 42 6.20 21.03 -9.56
N ASP A 43 7.34 20.34 -9.68
CA ASP A 43 8.59 20.73 -9.02
C ASP A 43 9.06 22.13 -9.45
N LYS A 44 9.06 22.38 -10.77
CA LYS A 44 9.49 23.67 -11.33
C LYS A 44 8.64 24.85 -10.86
N ASN A 45 7.34 24.63 -10.64
CA ASN A 45 6.39 25.68 -10.25
C ASN A 45 6.06 25.69 -8.75
N GLY A 46 6.73 24.83 -7.94
CA GLY A 46 6.51 24.78 -6.49
C GLY A 46 5.13 24.24 -6.11
N LEU A 47 4.50 23.42 -6.95
CA LEU A 47 3.25 22.74 -6.63
C LEU A 47 3.54 21.57 -5.70
N SER A 48 2.81 21.50 -4.59
CA SER A 48 2.95 20.34 -3.68
C SER A 48 2.19 19.14 -4.23
N TYR A 49 2.80 17.97 -4.08
CA TYR A 49 2.16 16.69 -4.37
C TYR A 49 2.53 15.66 -3.30
N LYS A 50 1.66 14.68 -3.13
CA LYS A 50 1.93 13.49 -2.30
C LYS A 50 2.34 12.34 -3.18
N ARG A 51 3.26 11.50 -2.70
CA ARG A 51 3.48 10.19 -3.29
C ARG A 51 2.28 9.29 -3.01
N TYR A 52 2.02 8.34 -3.92
CA TYR A 52 0.88 7.43 -3.78
C TYR A 52 0.87 6.70 -2.42
N HIS A 53 2.01 6.21 -1.95
CA HIS A 53 2.09 5.53 -0.65
C HIS A 53 1.84 6.48 0.53
N GLU A 54 2.27 7.74 0.46
CA GLU A 54 1.99 8.75 1.49
C GLU A 54 0.49 9.08 1.56
N PHE A 55 -0.13 9.23 0.38
CA PHE A 55 -1.58 9.43 0.29
C PHE A 55 -2.34 8.22 0.86
N LEU A 56 -1.98 7.01 0.45
CA LEU A 56 -2.62 5.79 0.92
C LEU A 56 -2.48 5.63 2.44
N GLY A 57 -1.31 5.96 3.01
CA GLY A 57 -1.08 5.97 4.46
C GLY A 57 -1.98 6.94 5.22
N SER A 58 -2.39 8.05 4.58
CA SER A 58 -3.36 8.97 5.16
C SER A 58 -4.79 8.47 4.98
N PHE A 59 -5.12 8.00 3.78
CA PHE A 59 -6.45 7.54 3.39
C PHE A 59 -6.94 6.35 4.22
N MET A 60 -6.05 5.39 4.52
CA MET A 60 -6.43 4.19 5.28
C MET A 60 -6.92 4.47 6.70
N ARG A 61 -6.63 5.65 7.26
CA ARG A 61 -6.99 6.02 8.64
C ARG A 61 -8.49 6.19 8.86
N ASP A 62 -9.24 6.40 7.78
CA ASP A 62 -10.69 6.53 7.83
C ASP A 62 -11.42 5.18 7.91
N PHE A 63 -10.67 4.08 7.90
CA PHE A 63 -11.19 2.71 7.85
C PHE A 63 -10.60 1.83 8.95
N ILE A 64 -11.28 0.73 9.23
CA ILE A 64 -10.64 -0.44 9.85
C ILE A 64 -9.74 -1.06 8.78
N SER A 65 -8.48 -0.68 8.80
CA SER A 65 -7.53 -0.97 7.73
C SER A 65 -6.81 -2.30 7.95
N MET A 66 -6.66 -3.06 6.86
CA MET A 66 -6.05 -4.38 6.84
C MET A 66 -4.99 -4.44 5.75
N GLY A 67 -3.72 -4.39 6.15
CA GLY A 67 -2.58 -4.47 5.24
C GLY A 67 -2.12 -5.91 5.03
N VAL A 68 -1.70 -6.24 3.81
CA VAL A 68 -1.04 -7.52 3.50
C VAL A 68 0.35 -7.23 2.98
N ALA A 69 1.36 -7.62 3.74
CA ALA A 69 2.78 -7.49 3.41
C ALA A 69 3.43 -8.86 3.22
N GLY A 70 4.66 -8.87 2.73
CA GLY A 70 5.49 -10.07 2.54
C GLY A 70 6.23 -10.03 1.22
N ALA A 71 7.35 -10.72 1.11
CA ALA A 71 8.09 -10.80 -0.15
C ALA A 71 7.22 -11.46 -1.25
N HIS A 72 6.49 -12.52 -0.91
CA HIS A 72 5.66 -13.27 -1.85
C HIS A 72 4.23 -13.48 -1.33
N GLY A 73 3.27 -13.61 -2.25
CA GLY A 73 1.89 -13.95 -1.93
C GLY A 73 0.99 -12.80 -1.50
N LYS A 74 1.45 -11.56 -1.48
CA LYS A 74 0.66 -10.36 -1.14
C LYS A 74 -0.64 -10.28 -1.93
N THR A 75 -0.55 -10.26 -3.26
CA THR A 75 -1.69 -10.12 -4.19
C THR A 75 -2.75 -11.20 -3.97
N SER A 76 -2.33 -12.46 -3.90
CA SER A 76 -3.25 -13.59 -3.69
C SER A 76 -3.94 -13.49 -2.33
N THR A 77 -3.19 -13.19 -1.27
CA THR A 77 -3.72 -13.08 0.09
C THR A 77 -4.66 -11.88 0.22
N THR A 78 -4.30 -10.73 -0.36
CA THR A 78 -5.16 -9.54 -0.41
C THR A 78 -6.46 -9.85 -1.15
N GLY A 79 -6.37 -10.52 -2.30
CA GLY A 79 -7.55 -10.94 -3.07
C GLY A 79 -8.47 -11.88 -2.29
N MET A 80 -7.92 -12.90 -1.63
CA MET A 80 -8.70 -13.82 -0.78
C MET A 80 -9.37 -13.09 0.39
N LEU A 81 -8.61 -12.25 1.12
CA LEU A 81 -9.14 -11.49 2.25
C LEU A 81 -10.25 -10.53 1.80
N SER A 82 -10.03 -9.80 0.72
CA SER A 82 -11.01 -8.89 0.12
C SER A 82 -12.27 -9.62 -0.30
N HIS A 83 -12.13 -10.78 -0.93
CA HIS A 83 -13.26 -11.62 -1.35
C HIS A 83 -14.10 -12.06 -0.15
N VAL A 84 -13.47 -12.65 0.87
CA VAL A 84 -14.18 -13.14 2.07
C VAL A 84 -14.89 -11.99 2.79
N LEU A 85 -14.20 -10.87 3.03
CA LEU A 85 -14.80 -9.74 3.73
C LEU A 85 -15.95 -9.12 2.94
N SER A 86 -15.86 -9.03 1.62
CA SER A 86 -16.93 -8.49 0.76
C SER A 86 -18.21 -9.32 0.79
N HIS A 87 -18.16 -10.58 1.22
CA HIS A 87 -19.35 -11.42 1.43
C HIS A 87 -19.99 -11.21 2.81
N ILE A 88 -19.25 -10.64 3.75
CA ILE A 88 -19.70 -10.48 5.14
C ILE A 88 -20.13 -9.03 5.40
N THR A 89 -19.42 -8.08 4.81
CA THR A 89 -19.61 -6.65 5.07
C THR A 89 -19.22 -5.81 3.85
N ASP A 90 -19.65 -4.57 3.83
CA ASP A 90 -19.23 -3.63 2.81
C ASP A 90 -17.74 -3.28 3.00
N THR A 91 -16.94 -3.60 2.00
CA THR A 91 -15.47 -3.55 2.06
C THR A 91 -14.92 -2.84 0.82
N SER A 92 -14.08 -1.86 1.05
CA SER A 92 -13.21 -1.29 0.02
C SER A 92 -11.89 -2.05 -0.03
N TYR A 93 -11.30 -2.18 -1.22
CA TYR A 93 -10.01 -2.87 -1.35
C TYR A 93 -9.20 -2.37 -2.53
N LEU A 94 -7.90 -2.62 -2.45
CA LEU A 94 -6.93 -2.31 -3.48
C LEU A 94 -5.89 -3.42 -3.56
N ILE A 95 -5.88 -4.15 -4.67
CA ILE A 95 -5.01 -5.30 -4.92
C ILE A 95 -3.89 -4.87 -5.87
N GLY A 96 -2.69 -5.41 -5.69
CA GLY A 96 -1.50 -5.02 -6.44
C GLY A 96 -1.54 -5.30 -7.96
N ASP A 97 -2.50 -6.10 -8.42
CA ASP A 97 -2.77 -6.31 -9.85
C ASP A 97 -3.58 -5.18 -10.50
N GLY A 98 -3.89 -4.13 -9.74
CA GLY A 98 -4.70 -2.99 -10.17
C GLY A 98 -6.21 -3.21 -9.99
N THR A 99 -6.64 -4.34 -9.44
CA THR A 99 -8.04 -4.56 -9.08
C THR A 99 -8.38 -3.76 -7.83
N GLY A 100 -9.45 -2.99 -7.88
CA GLY A 100 -9.91 -2.20 -6.75
C GLY A 100 -11.42 -2.07 -6.69
N ARG A 101 -11.94 -1.81 -5.49
CA ARG A 101 -13.32 -1.46 -5.24
C ARG A 101 -13.40 -0.39 -4.16
N GLY A 102 -14.09 0.70 -4.46
CA GLY A 102 -14.50 1.68 -3.48
C GLY A 102 -15.98 1.52 -3.13
N SER A 103 -16.32 1.72 -1.87
CA SER A 103 -17.70 1.81 -1.41
C SER A 103 -17.84 2.93 -0.39
N GLU A 104 -18.85 3.78 -0.56
CA GLU A 104 -19.12 4.92 0.34
C GLU A 104 -19.47 4.49 1.77
N ASN A 105 -19.99 3.29 1.94
CA ASN A 105 -20.39 2.76 3.24
C ASN A 105 -19.37 1.78 3.84
N ALA A 106 -18.24 1.58 3.18
CA ALA A 106 -17.23 0.65 3.65
C ALA A 106 -16.62 1.09 4.99
N LYS A 107 -16.66 0.18 5.95
CA LYS A 107 -15.92 0.31 7.22
C LYS A 107 -14.53 -0.28 7.13
N TYR A 108 -14.32 -1.22 6.21
CA TYR A 108 -13.09 -1.98 6.06
C TYR A 108 -12.38 -1.60 4.77
N PHE A 109 -11.05 -1.51 4.86
CA PHE A 109 -10.20 -1.29 3.71
C PHE A 109 -9.06 -2.30 3.71
N VAL A 110 -9.01 -3.13 2.67
CA VAL A 110 -7.97 -4.16 2.48
C VAL A 110 -7.03 -3.73 1.37
N PHE A 111 -5.72 -3.79 1.61
CA PHE A 111 -4.73 -3.32 0.65
C PHE A 111 -3.40 -4.06 0.76
N GLU A 112 -2.62 -4.02 -0.31
CA GLU A 112 -1.24 -4.49 -0.28
C GLU A 112 -0.32 -3.45 0.35
N SER A 113 0.58 -3.93 1.20
CA SER A 113 1.64 -3.13 1.82
C SER A 113 2.96 -3.49 1.16
N ASP A 114 3.39 -2.63 0.22
CA ASP A 114 4.58 -2.84 -0.59
C ASP A 114 5.85 -2.50 0.21
N GLU A 115 6.75 -3.48 0.34
CA GLU A 115 8.05 -3.34 1.03
C GLU A 115 9.10 -2.63 0.17
N TYR A 116 8.95 -2.65 -1.16
CA TYR A 116 9.91 -2.04 -2.06
C TYR A 116 10.09 -0.55 -1.76
N GLU A 117 11.34 -0.07 -1.75
CA GLU A 117 11.69 1.29 -1.32
C GLU A 117 11.06 1.70 0.03
N ARG A 118 10.65 0.72 0.85
CA ARG A 118 9.96 0.93 2.14
C ARG A 118 8.64 1.72 1.99
N HIS A 119 7.92 1.56 0.88
CA HIS A 119 6.68 2.28 0.61
C HIS A 119 5.60 2.04 1.68
N PHE A 120 5.66 0.94 2.42
CA PHE A 120 4.72 0.65 3.50
C PHE A 120 4.99 1.44 4.81
N MET A 121 6.09 2.21 4.89
CA MET A 121 6.43 2.95 6.12
C MET A 121 5.44 4.06 6.53
N PRO A 122 4.70 4.72 5.64
CA PRO A 122 3.62 5.61 6.03
C PRO A 122 2.35 4.90 6.50
N TYR A 123 2.27 3.56 6.40
CA TYR A 123 1.08 2.79 6.72
C TYR A 123 1.00 2.45 8.20
N HIS A 124 -0.15 2.70 8.79
CA HIS A 124 -0.44 2.36 10.18
C HIS A 124 -1.75 1.55 10.26
N PRO A 125 -1.78 0.34 9.69
CA PRO A 125 -3.00 -0.44 9.66
C PRO A 125 -3.41 -0.92 11.04
N GLU A 126 -4.73 -1.13 11.25
CA GLU A 126 -5.21 -1.76 12.46
C GLU A 126 -4.82 -3.24 12.53
N TYR A 127 -4.93 -3.92 11.40
CA TYR A 127 -4.54 -5.33 11.26
C TYR A 127 -3.59 -5.51 10.10
N SER A 128 -2.72 -6.48 10.19
CA SER A 128 -1.89 -6.86 9.05
C SER A 128 -1.61 -8.36 9.01
N ILE A 129 -1.43 -8.87 7.80
CA ILE A 129 -0.84 -10.19 7.53
C ILE A 129 0.55 -9.94 6.97
N ILE A 130 1.56 -10.64 7.48
CA ILE A 130 2.86 -10.74 6.82
C ILE A 130 3.04 -12.21 6.43
N THR A 131 3.08 -12.46 5.12
CA THR A 131 3.05 -13.82 4.57
C THR A 131 4.39 -14.53 4.71
N ASN A 132 5.48 -13.86 4.44
CA ASN A 132 6.86 -14.35 4.54
C ASN A 132 7.84 -13.17 4.49
N ILE A 133 9.08 -13.41 4.91
CA ILE A 133 10.22 -12.50 4.73
C ILE A 133 11.27 -13.26 3.93
N ASP A 134 11.63 -12.76 2.77
CA ASP A 134 12.66 -13.32 1.92
C ASP A 134 13.50 -12.19 1.30
N PHE A 135 14.71 -12.51 0.87
CA PHE A 135 15.58 -11.54 0.21
C PHE A 135 15.10 -11.31 -1.23
N ASP A 136 14.35 -10.24 -1.39
CA ASP A 136 13.87 -9.74 -2.68
C ASP A 136 14.32 -8.30 -2.89
N HIS A 137 14.19 -7.80 -4.11
CA HIS A 137 14.61 -6.43 -4.49
C HIS A 137 16.07 -6.09 -4.15
N PRO A 138 17.07 -6.86 -4.69
CA PRO A 138 18.49 -6.65 -4.40
C PRO A 138 19.05 -5.34 -4.96
N ASP A 139 18.28 -4.63 -5.77
CA ASP A 139 18.54 -3.26 -6.23
C ASP A 139 18.30 -2.21 -5.14
N TYR A 140 17.55 -2.54 -4.09
CA TYR A 140 17.26 -1.66 -2.97
C TYR A 140 17.76 -2.21 -1.64
N PHE A 141 17.40 -3.44 -1.28
CA PHE A 141 17.85 -4.06 -0.04
C PHE A 141 19.24 -4.68 -0.18
N THR A 142 20.09 -4.45 0.80
CA THR A 142 21.48 -4.90 0.79
C THR A 142 21.68 -6.30 1.36
N SER A 143 20.73 -6.82 2.14
CA SER A 143 20.78 -8.13 2.79
C SER A 143 19.40 -8.57 3.29
N LEU A 144 19.25 -9.85 3.64
CA LEU A 144 18.06 -10.36 4.33
C LEU A 144 17.81 -9.64 5.66
N GLU A 145 18.86 -9.25 6.37
CA GLU A 145 18.74 -8.48 7.62
C GLU A 145 18.14 -7.10 7.37
N ASP A 146 18.49 -6.45 6.27
CA ASP A 146 17.92 -5.15 5.87
C ASP A 146 16.43 -5.27 5.53
N VAL A 147 16.04 -6.33 4.80
CA VAL A 147 14.63 -6.68 4.57
C VAL A 147 13.91 -6.92 5.89
N PHE A 148 14.46 -7.78 6.76
CA PHE A 148 13.89 -8.07 8.07
C PHE A 148 13.64 -6.81 8.89
N ASN A 149 14.62 -5.90 8.94
CA ASN A 149 14.49 -4.65 9.67
C ASN A 149 13.36 -3.78 9.13
N ALA A 150 13.16 -3.72 7.81
CA ALA A 150 12.04 -3.00 7.21
C ALA A 150 10.69 -3.61 7.64
N PHE A 151 10.53 -4.93 7.57
CA PHE A 151 9.31 -5.61 8.03
C PHE A 151 9.08 -5.47 9.53
N ASN A 152 10.15 -5.52 10.34
CA ASN A 152 10.05 -5.37 11.78
C ASN A 152 9.64 -3.94 12.19
N ASP A 153 10.10 -2.92 11.45
CA ASP A 153 9.66 -1.54 11.68
C ASP A 153 8.21 -1.33 11.24
N TYR A 154 7.80 -1.92 10.11
CA TYR A 154 6.40 -1.93 9.70
C TYR A 154 5.50 -2.64 10.73
N ALA A 155 5.92 -3.79 11.25
CA ALA A 155 5.17 -4.56 12.25
C ALA A 155 4.86 -3.74 13.53
N LYS A 156 5.77 -2.87 13.94
CA LYS A 156 5.59 -1.97 15.10
C LYS A 156 4.52 -0.90 14.90
N GLN A 157 4.12 -0.63 13.65
CA GLN A 157 3.09 0.36 13.31
C GLN A 157 1.67 -0.22 13.38
N ILE A 158 1.54 -1.54 13.45
CA ILE A 158 0.26 -2.23 13.52
C ILE A 158 -0.34 -2.05 14.91
N THR A 159 -1.64 -1.72 14.98
CA THR A 159 -2.24 -1.25 16.22
C THR A 159 -3.13 -2.26 16.93
N LYS A 160 -3.73 -3.23 16.22
CA LYS A 160 -4.68 -4.18 16.82
C LYS A 160 -4.31 -5.66 16.69
N GLY A 161 -3.73 -6.06 15.57
CA GLY A 161 -3.35 -7.48 15.40
C GLY A 161 -2.47 -7.73 14.19
N LEU A 162 -1.40 -8.49 14.41
CA LEU A 162 -0.49 -8.95 13.37
C LEU A 162 -0.61 -10.45 13.21
N PHE A 163 -0.86 -10.92 12.00
CA PHE A 163 -0.95 -12.33 11.64
C PHE A 163 0.27 -12.72 10.81
N VAL A 164 0.97 -13.77 11.22
CA VAL A 164 2.21 -14.20 10.57
C VAL A 164 2.27 -15.73 10.43
N TYR A 165 2.93 -16.20 9.36
CA TYR A 165 3.16 -17.61 9.17
C TYR A 165 4.13 -18.16 10.22
N GLY A 166 3.64 -19.08 11.04
CA GLY A 166 4.34 -19.53 12.25
C GLY A 166 5.52 -20.45 12.02
N GLU A 167 5.73 -20.98 10.80
CA GLU A 167 6.89 -21.81 10.46
C GLU A 167 8.02 -21.04 9.77
N ASP A 168 7.80 -19.76 9.45
CA ASP A 168 8.85 -18.90 8.89
C ASP A 168 9.80 -18.44 10.01
N ALA A 169 11.09 -18.73 9.84
CA ALA A 169 12.12 -18.44 10.85
C ALA A 169 12.37 -16.95 11.07
N GLU A 170 12.19 -16.11 10.04
CA GLU A 170 12.34 -14.67 10.16
C GLU A 170 11.10 -14.06 10.81
N LEU A 171 9.90 -14.50 10.43
CA LEU A 171 8.66 -14.03 11.06
C LEU A 171 8.57 -14.37 12.55
N ARG A 172 9.20 -15.45 12.99
CA ARG A 172 9.32 -15.80 14.43
C ARG A 172 10.11 -14.78 15.25
N LYS A 173 10.96 -14.00 14.63
CA LYS A 173 11.79 -12.98 15.29
C LYS A 173 11.11 -11.59 15.33
N ILE A 174 10.02 -11.40 14.58
CA ILE A 174 9.32 -10.12 14.49
C ILE A 174 8.80 -9.69 15.87
N THR A 175 8.89 -8.39 16.10
CA THR A 175 8.30 -7.72 17.27
C THR A 175 7.26 -6.70 16.82
N ALA A 176 6.13 -6.64 17.52
CA ALA A 176 5.07 -5.70 17.23
C ALA A 176 4.50 -5.10 18.52
N ASN A 177 3.88 -3.92 18.40
CA ASN A 177 3.15 -3.32 19.51
C ASN A 177 1.78 -3.98 19.72
N ALA A 178 1.20 -4.53 18.66
CA ALA A 178 -0.04 -5.30 18.69
C ALA A 178 0.20 -6.79 19.01
N PRO A 179 -0.84 -7.52 19.46
CA PRO A 179 -0.76 -8.99 19.58
C PRO A 179 -0.37 -9.67 18.27
N ILE A 180 0.54 -10.65 18.34
CA ILE A 180 0.95 -11.45 17.19
C ILE A 180 0.23 -12.80 17.22
N TYR A 181 -0.41 -13.15 16.12
CA TYR A 181 -1.11 -14.40 15.90
C TYR A 181 -0.37 -15.23 14.86
N TYR A 182 -0.05 -16.46 15.21
CA TYR A 182 0.64 -17.40 14.33
C TYR A 182 -0.37 -18.36 13.68
N TYR A 183 -0.24 -18.61 12.39
CA TYR A 183 -1.04 -19.59 11.65
C TYR A 183 -0.14 -20.59 10.91
#